data_1a978e9ebe73b3dbfe8dcbbd8acac863
#
_entry.id   1a978e9ebe73b3dbfe8dcbbd8acac863
#
_cell.length_a   1.000
_cell.length_b   1.000
_cell.length_c   1.000
_cell.angle_alpha   90.00
_cell.angle_beta   90.00
_cell.angle_gamma   90.00
#
_symmetry.space_group_name_H-M   'P 1'
#
loop_
_entity.id
_entity.type
_entity.pdbx_description
1 polymer ?
#
loop_
_entity_poly.entity_id
_entity_poly.type
_entity_poly.pdbx_seq_one_letter_code
_entity_poly.pdbx_strand_id
1 'polypeptide(L)'
;GVRIDCDALAHYAVELNRRMAQLEADIRSEAGEASLNINSTRQLGEVLFAKMRIAEKPKMTRTKQFSTDEEYLQTFAHKHRIIDLILEYRGVKKLLSTYVEALPQLVNRRTGKIHTSFNQAVTATGRLSSTNPNLQNIPIRDELGKPIRRAFIPSDDDHVLLSADYSQVELRLMAHLSGDEALIAAFEHGEDIHAATAARLFGKPIDTVTGDERRKAKTANFGIIYGISAFGLSQRLDIPRKEAKEIIEGYFASYPKVKEYMEHVVERAREVGYVTTIFGRRRYLNDIASRNAVARGLAERNAVNAPIQGSAADIMKIAMVH
;
A
#
# COMPACT_ATOMS: atom_id res chain seq x y z
N GLY A 1 -13.17 10.14 -19.93
CA GLY A 1 -12.95 11.02 -18.75
C GLY A 1 -14.04 10.85 -17.70
N VAL A 2 -13.79 11.34 -16.50
CA VAL A 2 -14.72 11.30 -15.36
C VAL A 2 -15.08 12.72 -14.95
N ARG A 3 -16.33 12.97 -14.61
CA ARG A 3 -16.82 14.25 -14.08
C ARG A 3 -16.51 14.34 -12.58
N ILE A 4 -16.20 15.56 -12.13
CA ILE A 4 -16.05 15.86 -10.70
C ILE A 4 -16.95 17.02 -10.29
N ASP A 5 -17.40 16.99 -9.05
CA ASP A 5 -18.12 18.08 -8.39
C ASP A 5 -17.08 19.09 -7.85
N CYS A 6 -16.83 20.13 -8.63
CA CYS A 6 -15.87 21.19 -8.26
C CYS A 6 -16.35 22.02 -7.07
N ASP A 7 -17.66 22.21 -6.90
CA ASP A 7 -18.22 22.98 -5.82
C ASP A 7 -18.08 22.23 -4.48
N ALA A 8 -18.36 20.92 -4.48
CA ALA A 8 -18.08 20.08 -3.32
C ALA A 8 -16.60 20.10 -2.91
N LEU A 9 -15.69 20.05 -3.88
CA LEU A 9 -14.26 20.16 -3.60
C LEU A 9 -13.87 21.53 -3.07
N ALA A 10 -14.45 22.62 -3.61
CA ALA A 10 -14.21 23.98 -3.12
C ALA A 10 -14.67 24.17 -1.67
N HIS A 11 -15.85 23.66 -1.31
CA HIS A 11 -16.32 23.65 0.08
C HIS A 11 -15.40 22.84 0.99
N TYR A 12 -14.96 21.68 0.54
CA TYR A 12 -14.04 20.84 1.29
C TYR A 12 -12.66 21.50 1.45
N ALA A 13 -12.20 22.26 0.46
CA ALA A 13 -10.97 23.06 0.58
C ALA A 13 -11.01 24.04 1.76
N VAL A 14 -12.14 24.68 1.99
CA VAL A 14 -12.31 25.59 3.14
C VAL A 14 -12.15 24.86 4.47
N GLU A 15 -12.74 23.66 4.59
CA GLU A 15 -12.64 22.84 5.80
C GLU A 15 -11.19 22.40 6.04
N LEU A 16 -10.52 21.87 5.02
CA LEU A 16 -9.14 21.40 5.13
C LEU A 16 -8.16 22.57 5.44
N ASN A 17 -8.36 23.75 4.83
CA ASN A 17 -7.54 24.92 5.12
C ASN A 17 -7.71 25.37 6.57
N ARG A 18 -8.94 25.37 7.10
CA ARG A 18 -9.20 25.66 8.53
C ARG A 18 -8.49 24.66 9.43
N ARG A 19 -8.59 23.34 9.11
CA ARG A 19 -7.90 22.28 9.88
C ARG A 19 -6.39 22.44 9.81
N MET A 20 -5.83 22.76 8.65
CA MET A 20 -4.41 22.96 8.45
C MET A 20 -3.89 24.16 9.26
N ALA A 21 -4.62 25.29 9.27
CA ALA A 21 -4.27 26.46 10.08
C ALA A 21 -4.28 26.14 11.59
N GLN A 22 -5.26 25.37 12.06
CA GLN A 22 -5.29 24.92 13.45
C GLN A 22 -4.10 24.03 13.80
N LEU A 23 -3.79 23.05 12.92
CA LEU A 23 -2.64 22.15 13.12
C LEU A 23 -1.32 22.94 13.12
N GLU A 24 -1.17 23.94 12.27
CA GLU A 24 0.01 24.81 12.29
C GLU A 24 0.17 25.56 13.61
N ALA A 25 -0.91 26.11 14.13
CA ALA A 25 -0.90 26.80 15.43
C ALA A 25 -0.55 25.82 16.57
N ASP A 26 -1.15 24.64 16.58
CA ASP A 26 -0.92 23.61 17.58
C ASP A 26 0.53 23.09 17.56
N ILE A 27 1.08 22.82 16.36
CA ILE A 27 2.48 22.39 16.19
C ILE A 27 3.46 23.47 16.69
N ARG A 28 3.23 24.75 16.33
CA ARG A 28 4.10 25.85 16.80
C ARG A 28 4.03 26.02 18.31
N SER A 29 2.84 25.88 18.88
CA SER A 29 2.62 25.93 20.33
C SER A 29 3.35 24.80 21.04
N GLU A 30 3.19 23.56 20.56
CA GLU A 30 3.83 22.37 21.14
C GLU A 30 5.37 22.42 20.99
N ALA A 31 5.87 22.98 19.89
CA ALA A 31 7.29 23.19 19.64
C ALA A 31 7.90 24.32 20.49
N GLY A 32 7.09 25.21 21.06
CA GLY A 32 7.55 26.44 21.71
C GLY A 32 8.25 27.40 20.74
N GLU A 33 7.88 27.36 19.43
CA GLU A 33 8.56 28.09 18.36
C GLU A 33 7.53 28.71 17.39
N ALA A 34 7.17 29.97 17.62
CA ALA A 34 6.15 30.66 16.82
C ALA A 34 6.55 30.84 15.34
N SER A 35 7.85 30.93 15.05
CA SER A 35 8.41 31.14 13.71
C SER A 35 8.71 29.84 12.96
N LEU A 36 8.37 28.67 13.52
CA LEU A 36 8.65 27.39 12.90
C LEU A 36 8.00 27.26 11.52
N ASN A 37 8.82 27.04 10.50
CA ASN A 37 8.34 26.60 9.20
C ASN A 37 8.22 25.07 9.18
N ILE A 38 7.00 24.57 9.36
CA ILE A 38 6.68 23.12 9.43
C ILE A 38 7.03 22.40 8.12
N ASN A 39 7.05 23.13 7.00
CA ASN A 39 7.42 22.59 5.69
C ASN A 39 8.93 22.50 5.46
N SER A 40 9.74 23.11 6.33
CA SER A 40 11.19 22.96 6.30
C SER A 40 11.62 21.73 7.07
N THR A 41 11.99 20.66 6.36
CA THR A 41 12.48 19.41 6.97
C THR A 41 13.65 19.63 7.90
N ARG A 42 14.51 20.62 7.59
CA ARG A 42 15.66 21.02 8.40
C ARG A 42 15.20 21.63 9.73
N GLN A 43 14.36 22.69 9.68
CA GLN A 43 13.90 23.34 10.91
C GLN A 43 13.10 22.38 11.78
N LEU A 44 12.22 21.59 11.16
CA LEU A 44 11.43 20.58 11.83
C LEU A 44 12.34 19.55 12.53
N GLY A 45 13.35 19.04 11.83
CA GLY A 45 14.32 18.09 12.39
C GLY A 45 15.10 18.68 13.58
N GLU A 46 15.53 19.94 13.50
CA GLU A 46 16.21 20.62 14.59
C GLU A 46 15.30 20.78 15.82
N VAL A 47 14.05 21.14 15.63
CA VAL A 47 13.07 21.24 16.72
C VAL A 47 12.84 19.89 17.36
N LEU A 48 12.50 18.87 16.58
CA LEU A 48 12.14 17.55 17.12
C LEU A 48 13.32 16.84 17.81
N PHE A 49 14.50 16.87 17.20
CA PHE A 49 15.61 16.02 17.65
C PHE A 49 16.69 16.77 18.43
N ALA A 50 16.97 18.04 18.13
CA ALA A 50 17.96 18.83 18.88
C ALA A 50 17.35 19.53 20.10
N LYS A 51 16.17 20.18 19.96
CA LYS A 51 15.52 20.89 21.05
C LYS A 51 14.68 19.97 21.95
N MET A 52 13.68 19.27 21.36
CA MET A 52 12.75 18.42 22.11
C MET A 52 13.32 17.05 22.47
N ARG A 53 14.40 16.61 21.79
CA ARG A 53 15.12 15.35 22.05
C ARG A 53 14.20 14.12 22.08
N ILE A 54 13.27 14.03 21.12
CA ILE A 54 12.28 12.92 21.04
C ILE A 54 12.93 11.55 20.76
N ALA A 55 14.21 11.52 20.38
CA ALA A 55 15.00 10.31 20.20
C ALA A 55 16.42 10.49 20.76
N GLU A 56 16.95 9.48 21.43
CA GLU A 56 18.35 9.50 21.92
C GLU A 56 19.37 9.48 20.78
N LYS A 57 19.10 8.68 19.74
CA LYS A 57 19.95 8.53 18.55
C LYS A 57 19.11 8.76 17.29
N PRO A 58 18.91 10.04 16.90
CA PRO A 58 18.07 10.34 15.73
C PRO A 58 18.70 9.86 14.44
N LYS A 59 17.86 9.38 13.52
CA LYS A 59 18.26 8.99 12.17
C LYS A 59 18.71 10.22 11.39
N MET A 60 19.88 10.12 10.75
CA MET A 60 20.42 11.18 9.90
C MET A 60 20.25 10.83 8.42
N THR A 61 20.03 11.86 7.61
CA THR A 61 20.06 11.76 6.14
C THR A 61 21.52 11.69 5.63
N ARG A 62 21.69 11.40 4.33
CA ARG A 62 23.02 11.44 3.67
C ARG A 62 23.66 12.82 3.75
N THR A 63 22.87 13.87 3.84
CA THR A 63 23.33 15.28 3.97
C THR A 63 23.54 15.72 5.41
N LYS A 64 23.62 14.77 6.33
CA LYS A 64 23.82 15.02 7.78
C LYS A 64 22.76 15.91 8.42
N GLN A 65 21.52 15.86 7.93
CA GLN A 65 20.35 16.49 8.57
C GLN A 65 19.54 15.40 9.28
N PHE A 66 18.76 15.79 10.28
CA PHE A 66 17.81 14.89 10.92
C PHE A 66 16.76 14.42 9.91
N SER A 67 16.51 13.11 9.85
CA SER A 67 15.44 12.58 9.02
C SER A 67 14.09 12.89 9.64
N THR A 68 13.22 13.49 8.83
CA THR A 68 11.80 13.70 9.19
C THR A 68 10.88 12.93 8.23
N ASP A 69 11.40 11.81 7.65
CA ASP A 69 10.62 10.95 6.77
C ASP A 69 9.39 10.41 7.52
N GLU A 70 8.28 10.28 6.82
CA GLU A 70 7.00 9.83 7.39
C GLU A 70 7.13 8.49 8.10
N GLU A 71 7.80 7.52 7.45
CA GLU A 71 8.06 6.18 8.04
C GLU A 71 8.85 6.27 9.37
N TYR A 72 9.84 7.17 9.43
CA TYR A 72 10.62 7.35 10.64
C TYR A 72 9.81 8.07 11.74
N LEU A 73 9.07 9.12 11.40
CA LEU A 73 8.21 9.81 12.37
C LEU A 73 7.11 8.90 12.91
N GLN A 74 6.57 8.00 12.07
CA GLN A 74 5.55 7.04 12.49
C GLN A 74 6.01 6.13 13.65
N THR A 75 7.31 5.88 13.82
CA THR A 75 7.84 5.10 14.95
C THR A 75 7.66 5.81 16.32
N PHE A 76 7.40 7.11 16.30
CA PHE A 76 7.14 7.94 17.47
C PHE A 76 5.66 8.34 17.60
N ALA A 77 4.79 7.89 16.69
CA ALA A 77 3.36 8.15 16.76
C ALA A 77 2.78 7.66 18.09
N HIS A 78 1.80 8.39 18.60
CA HIS A 78 1.14 8.16 19.92
C HIS A 78 2.06 8.24 21.15
N LYS A 79 3.35 8.51 20.97
CA LYS A 79 4.30 8.73 22.07
C LYS A 79 4.57 10.22 22.30
N HIS A 80 4.47 11.02 21.25
CA HIS A 80 4.71 12.44 21.28
C HIS A 80 3.63 13.18 20.48
N ARG A 81 2.82 14.00 21.16
CA ARG A 81 1.71 14.74 20.54
C ARG A 81 2.12 15.54 19.29
N ILE A 82 3.30 16.18 19.33
CA ILE A 82 3.81 16.96 18.18
C ILE A 82 3.96 16.07 16.94
N ILE A 83 4.32 14.80 17.09
CA ILE A 83 4.48 13.88 15.96
C ILE A 83 3.12 13.57 15.33
N ASP A 84 2.10 13.28 16.14
CA ASP A 84 0.74 13.03 15.65
C ASP A 84 0.19 14.24 14.88
N LEU A 85 0.40 15.45 15.42
CA LEU A 85 0.02 16.71 14.77
C LEU A 85 0.75 16.90 13.42
N ILE A 86 2.05 16.61 13.35
CA ILE A 86 2.84 16.75 12.11
C ILE A 86 2.40 15.74 11.06
N LEU A 87 2.15 14.50 11.45
CA LEU A 87 1.65 13.45 10.54
C LEU A 87 0.28 13.82 9.98
N GLU A 88 -0.63 14.29 10.85
CA GLU A 88 -1.94 14.78 10.41
C GLU A 88 -1.82 15.98 9.48
N TYR A 89 -1.00 16.98 9.82
CA TYR A 89 -0.76 18.15 8.98
C TYR A 89 -0.29 17.76 7.58
N ARG A 90 0.66 16.84 7.48
CA ARG A 90 1.16 16.35 6.20
C ARG A 90 0.08 15.61 5.40
N GLY A 91 -0.74 14.81 6.07
CA GLY A 91 -1.90 14.13 5.46
C GLY A 91 -2.89 15.15 4.87
N VAL A 92 -3.35 16.11 5.67
CA VAL A 92 -4.27 17.17 5.25
C VAL A 92 -3.68 17.97 4.09
N LYS A 93 -2.43 18.41 4.19
CA LYS A 93 -1.74 19.17 3.14
C LYS A 93 -1.67 18.40 1.83
N LYS A 94 -1.35 17.11 1.88
CA LYS A 94 -1.29 16.24 0.71
C LYS A 94 -2.65 16.12 0.04
N LEU A 95 -3.72 15.92 0.82
CA LEU A 95 -5.08 15.86 0.30
C LEU A 95 -5.48 17.16 -0.39
N LEU A 96 -5.23 18.28 0.26
CA LEU A 96 -5.54 19.61 -0.26
C LEU A 96 -4.81 19.88 -1.58
N SER A 97 -3.47 19.79 -1.58
CA SER A 97 -2.66 20.16 -2.74
C SER A 97 -2.73 19.16 -3.90
N THR A 98 -2.84 17.85 -3.61
CA THR A 98 -2.78 16.81 -4.66
C THR A 98 -4.14 16.57 -5.31
N TYR A 99 -5.24 16.72 -4.55
CA TYR A 99 -6.57 16.38 -5.03
C TYR A 99 -7.52 17.57 -5.03
N VAL A 100 -7.74 18.20 -3.88
CA VAL A 100 -8.84 19.16 -3.72
C VAL A 100 -8.63 20.42 -4.55
N GLU A 101 -7.41 20.97 -4.56
CA GLU A 101 -7.07 22.15 -5.35
C GLU A 101 -6.63 21.81 -6.77
N ALA A 102 -5.95 20.68 -6.97
CA ALA A 102 -5.39 20.34 -8.27
C ALA A 102 -6.43 19.77 -9.24
N LEU A 103 -7.35 18.90 -8.80
CA LEU A 103 -8.29 18.23 -9.70
C LEU A 103 -9.23 19.20 -10.44
N PRO A 104 -9.82 20.25 -9.81
CA PRO A 104 -10.65 21.22 -10.53
C PRO A 104 -9.91 21.94 -11.66
N GLN A 105 -8.61 22.18 -11.51
CA GLN A 105 -7.78 22.84 -12.53
C GLN A 105 -7.53 21.98 -13.77
N LEU A 106 -7.71 20.66 -13.64
CA LEU A 106 -7.51 19.67 -14.71
C LEU A 106 -8.79 19.37 -15.49
N VAL A 107 -9.91 19.99 -15.15
CA VAL A 107 -11.17 19.79 -15.87
C VAL A 107 -11.04 20.39 -17.28
N ASN A 108 -11.19 19.55 -18.29
CA ASN A 108 -11.17 19.96 -19.68
C ASN A 108 -12.42 20.79 -20.00
N ARG A 109 -12.27 22.05 -20.42
CA ARG A 109 -13.36 22.98 -20.69
C ARG A 109 -14.36 22.51 -21.77
N ARG A 110 -13.92 21.68 -22.71
CA ARG A 110 -14.77 21.17 -23.79
C ARG A 110 -15.65 19.99 -23.34
N THR A 111 -15.10 19.12 -22.47
CA THR A 111 -15.80 17.89 -22.07
C THR A 111 -16.42 17.98 -20.68
N GLY A 112 -16.04 18.97 -19.85
CA GLY A 112 -16.44 19.07 -18.45
C GLY A 112 -15.87 17.94 -17.56
N LYS A 113 -14.88 17.19 -18.05
CA LYS A 113 -14.34 15.99 -17.40
C LYS A 113 -12.84 16.08 -17.19
N ILE A 114 -12.33 15.32 -16.23
CA ILE A 114 -10.91 15.04 -16.07
C ILE A 114 -10.55 13.85 -16.95
N HIS A 115 -9.43 13.95 -17.66
CA HIS A 115 -8.89 12.89 -18.49
C HIS A 115 -7.50 12.52 -18.02
N THR A 116 -7.35 11.33 -17.45
CA THR A 116 -6.04 10.76 -17.12
C THR A 116 -5.44 10.03 -18.33
N SER A 117 -4.13 9.85 -18.30
CA SER A 117 -3.42 8.96 -19.22
C SER A 117 -3.09 7.65 -18.52
N PHE A 118 -3.53 6.52 -19.09
CA PHE A 118 -3.16 5.19 -18.62
C PHE A 118 -1.95 4.68 -19.41
N ASN A 119 -0.84 4.44 -18.70
CA ASN A 119 0.38 3.91 -19.28
C ASN A 119 0.39 2.39 -19.13
N GLN A 120 0.56 1.67 -20.25
CA GLN A 120 0.47 0.22 -20.30
C GLN A 120 1.81 -0.51 -20.08
N ALA A 121 2.93 0.17 -20.31
CA ALA A 121 4.26 -0.43 -20.35
C ALA A 121 5.28 0.17 -19.36
N VAL A 122 4.83 1.00 -18.41
CA VAL A 122 5.74 1.70 -17.46
C VAL A 122 6.07 0.84 -16.24
N THR A 123 5.09 0.10 -15.71
CA THR A 123 5.30 -0.68 -14.50
C THR A 123 6.02 -2.00 -14.78
N ALA A 124 6.95 -2.39 -13.92
CA ALA A 124 7.68 -3.64 -14.06
C ALA A 124 6.80 -4.89 -13.91
N THR A 125 5.63 -4.76 -13.29
CA THR A 125 4.64 -5.85 -13.14
C THR A 125 3.67 -5.96 -14.31
N GLY A 126 3.63 -4.97 -15.22
CA GLY A 126 2.64 -4.89 -16.29
C GLY A 126 1.29 -4.29 -15.87
N ARG A 127 1.13 -3.86 -14.62
CA ARG A 127 -0.04 -3.09 -14.20
C ARG A 127 -0.12 -1.79 -14.97
N LEU A 128 -1.33 -1.25 -15.14
CA LEU A 128 -1.50 0.11 -15.61
C LEU A 128 -0.97 1.10 -14.57
N SER A 129 -0.45 2.21 -15.02
CA SER A 129 -0.23 3.39 -14.19
C SER A 129 -1.02 4.57 -14.74
N SER A 130 -1.49 5.43 -13.86
CA SER A 130 -2.31 6.60 -14.19
C SER A 130 -1.51 7.87 -13.93
N THR A 131 -1.49 8.78 -14.91
CA THR A 131 -0.75 10.05 -14.83
C THR A 131 -1.57 11.21 -15.41
N ASN A 132 -1.34 12.41 -14.88
CA ASN A 132 -1.92 13.68 -15.35
C ASN A 132 -3.45 13.69 -15.42
N PRO A 133 -4.17 13.48 -14.30
CA PRO A 133 -3.71 13.19 -12.94
C PRO A 133 -3.57 11.69 -12.64
N ASN A 134 -2.88 11.33 -11.55
CA ASN A 134 -2.90 9.96 -11.04
C ASN A 134 -4.21 9.69 -10.29
N LEU A 135 -5.16 9.01 -10.93
CA LEU A 135 -6.45 8.65 -10.34
C LEU A 135 -6.43 7.32 -9.56
N GLN A 136 -5.32 6.57 -9.62
CA GLN A 136 -5.19 5.29 -8.89
C GLN A 136 -4.86 5.45 -7.40
N ASN A 137 -4.43 6.65 -6.99
CA ASN A 137 -4.02 6.93 -5.61
C ASN A 137 -5.04 7.77 -4.83
N ILE A 138 -6.28 7.85 -5.28
CA ILE A 138 -7.35 8.55 -4.54
C ILE A 138 -7.58 7.82 -3.22
N PRO A 139 -7.53 8.51 -2.06
CA PRO A 139 -7.67 7.89 -0.76
C PRO A 139 -9.00 7.15 -0.59
N ILE A 140 -8.96 5.94 -0.04
CA ILE A 140 -10.15 5.10 0.18
C ILE A 140 -10.43 4.87 1.67
N ARG A 141 -9.35 4.66 2.45
CA ARG A 141 -9.45 4.20 3.85
C ARG A 141 -9.49 5.33 4.86
N ASP A 142 -9.00 6.50 4.46
CA ASP A 142 -8.95 7.69 5.31
C ASP A 142 -10.31 8.40 5.29
N GLU A 143 -10.84 8.73 6.47
CA GLU A 143 -12.07 9.49 6.59
C GLU A 143 -11.98 10.85 5.87
N LEU A 144 -10.81 11.49 5.94
CA LEU A 144 -10.53 12.74 5.22
C LEU A 144 -10.47 12.55 3.70
N GLY A 145 -10.23 11.34 3.21
CA GLY A 145 -10.24 11.03 1.78
C GLY A 145 -11.63 10.79 1.20
N LYS A 146 -12.60 10.44 2.02
CA LYS A 146 -13.97 10.11 1.57
C LYS A 146 -14.66 11.24 0.80
N PRO A 147 -14.61 12.52 1.23
CA PRO A 147 -15.22 13.62 0.48
C PRO A 147 -14.63 13.79 -0.92
N ILE A 148 -13.31 13.59 -1.07
CA ILE A 148 -12.63 13.64 -2.37
C ILE A 148 -13.19 12.55 -3.30
N ARG A 149 -13.38 11.34 -2.80
CA ARG A 149 -13.92 10.23 -3.58
C ARG A 149 -15.38 10.46 -3.97
N ARG A 150 -16.19 11.04 -3.09
CA ARG A 150 -17.59 11.41 -3.37
C ARG A 150 -17.73 12.48 -4.43
N ALA A 151 -16.70 13.31 -4.63
CA ALA A 151 -16.70 14.32 -5.66
C ALA A 151 -16.58 13.76 -7.09
N PHE A 152 -16.23 12.47 -7.25
CA PHE A 152 -16.32 11.79 -8.55
C PHE A 152 -17.75 11.37 -8.79
N ILE A 153 -18.38 11.97 -9.79
CA ILE A 153 -19.81 11.85 -10.08
C ILE A 153 -20.05 11.34 -11.51
N PRO A 154 -21.22 10.74 -11.78
CA PRO A 154 -21.63 10.40 -13.15
C PRO A 154 -21.65 11.62 -14.07
N SER A 155 -21.65 11.38 -15.37
CA SER A 155 -21.67 12.46 -16.39
C SER A 155 -22.96 13.29 -16.31
N ASP A 156 -24.07 12.65 -16.05
CA ASP A 156 -25.43 13.18 -15.94
C ASP A 156 -26.33 12.17 -15.21
N ASP A 157 -27.63 12.44 -15.15
CA ASP A 157 -28.60 11.63 -14.40
C ASP A 157 -28.92 10.28 -15.10
N ASP A 158 -28.58 10.14 -16.38
CA ASP A 158 -28.78 8.90 -17.14
C ASP A 158 -27.59 7.95 -17.02
N HIS A 159 -26.52 8.35 -16.34
CA HIS A 159 -25.31 7.58 -16.16
C HIS A 159 -25.07 7.18 -14.69
N VAL A 160 -24.38 6.08 -14.52
CA VAL A 160 -23.88 5.62 -13.20
C VAL A 160 -22.39 5.33 -13.26
N LEU A 161 -21.72 5.40 -12.11
CA LEU A 161 -20.36 4.89 -11.97
C LEU A 161 -20.44 3.41 -11.58
N LEU A 162 -19.99 2.53 -12.49
CA LEU A 162 -19.83 1.11 -12.22
C LEU A 162 -18.41 0.85 -11.69
N SER A 163 -18.31 0.21 -10.54
CA SER A 163 -17.05 -0.29 -9.98
C SER A 163 -17.12 -1.81 -9.89
N ALA A 164 -16.21 -2.49 -10.59
CA ALA A 164 -16.06 -3.93 -10.52
C ALA A 164 -14.62 -4.28 -10.16
N ASP A 165 -14.42 -5.26 -9.27
CA ASP A 165 -13.10 -5.71 -8.84
C ASP A 165 -13.06 -7.23 -8.75
N TYR A 166 -11.91 -7.82 -9.08
CA TYR A 166 -11.68 -9.25 -8.88
C TYR A 166 -11.45 -9.55 -7.41
N SER A 167 -12.30 -10.41 -6.85
CA SER A 167 -12.13 -10.86 -5.47
C SER A 167 -10.84 -11.66 -5.33
N GLN A 168 -9.85 -11.08 -4.62
CA GLN A 168 -8.63 -11.76 -4.16
C GLN A 168 -7.82 -12.44 -5.29
N VAL A 169 -7.76 -11.81 -6.47
CA VAL A 169 -7.13 -12.38 -7.67
C VAL A 169 -5.71 -12.90 -7.44
N GLU A 170 -4.91 -12.20 -6.65
CA GLU A 170 -3.52 -12.60 -6.39
C GLU A 170 -3.43 -13.87 -5.51
N LEU A 171 -4.34 -14.05 -4.55
CA LEU A 171 -4.42 -15.29 -3.76
C LEU A 171 -4.93 -16.47 -4.59
N ARG A 172 -5.88 -16.24 -5.51
CA ARG A 172 -6.34 -17.25 -6.46
C ARG A 172 -5.23 -17.67 -7.42
N LEU A 173 -4.43 -16.71 -7.87
CA LEU A 173 -3.25 -17.00 -8.69
C LEU A 173 -2.18 -17.77 -7.91
N MET A 174 -1.97 -17.44 -6.63
CA MET A 174 -1.07 -18.23 -5.77
C MET A 174 -1.57 -19.67 -5.64
N ALA A 175 -2.86 -19.88 -5.39
CA ALA A 175 -3.47 -21.23 -5.31
C ALA A 175 -3.23 -22.01 -6.61
N HIS A 176 -3.49 -21.39 -7.77
CA HIS A 176 -3.30 -21.99 -9.08
C HIS A 176 -1.83 -22.33 -9.36
N LEU A 177 -0.93 -21.37 -9.15
CA LEU A 177 0.50 -21.53 -9.47
C LEU A 177 1.22 -22.51 -8.54
N SER A 178 0.83 -22.56 -7.26
CA SER A 178 1.39 -23.51 -6.28
C SER A 178 0.78 -24.90 -6.39
N GLY A 179 -0.47 -25.00 -6.88
CA GLY A 179 -1.24 -26.24 -6.84
C GLY A 179 -1.54 -26.69 -5.42
N ASP A 180 -1.59 -25.78 -4.44
CA ASP A 180 -1.90 -26.13 -3.05
C ASP A 180 -3.37 -26.50 -2.90
N GLU A 181 -3.64 -27.77 -2.61
CA GLU A 181 -4.98 -28.34 -2.57
C GLU A 181 -5.86 -27.68 -1.49
N ALA A 182 -5.27 -27.36 -0.35
CA ALA A 182 -6.01 -26.75 0.75
C ALA A 182 -6.43 -25.30 0.40
N LEU A 183 -5.56 -24.57 -0.30
CA LEU A 183 -5.84 -23.21 -0.76
C LEU A 183 -6.85 -23.21 -1.92
N ILE A 184 -6.75 -24.17 -2.84
CA ILE A 184 -7.70 -24.34 -3.95
C ILE A 184 -9.09 -24.69 -3.39
N ALA A 185 -9.19 -25.69 -2.51
CA ALA A 185 -10.45 -26.12 -1.93
C ALA A 185 -11.19 -24.98 -1.19
N ALA A 186 -10.48 -24.13 -0.45
CA ALA A 186 -11.07 -22.97 0.22
C ALA A 186 -11.73 -22.00 -0.79
N PHE A 187 -11.14 -21.81 -1.96
CA PHE A 187 -11.74 -20.98 -3.01
C PHE A 187 -12.90 -21.66 -3.72
N GLU A 188 -12.84 -22.96 -3.97
CA GLU A 188 -13.91 -23.73 -4.62
C GLU A 188 -15.17 -23.81 -3.75
N HIS A 189 -14.99 -23.95 -2.44
CA HIS A 189 -16.09 -23.94 -1.48
C HIS A 189 -16.63 -22.52 -1.17
N GLY A 190 -16.05 -21.47 -1.74
CA GLY A 190 -16.50 -20.10 -1.48
C GLY A 190 -16.21 -19.61 -0.06
N GLU A 191 -15.27 -20.22 0.63
CA GLU A 191 -14.89 -19.85 2.00
C GLU A 191 -14.23 -18.47 2.04
N ASP A 192 -14.38 -17.78 3.18
CA ASP A 192 -13.54 -16.60 3.46
C ASP A 192 -12.10 -17.05 3.66
N ILE A 193 -11.26 -16.87 2.65
CA ILE A 193 -9.87 -17.33 2.65
C ILE A 193 -9.05 -16.80 3.84
N HIS A 194 -9.39 -15.63 4.37
CA HIS A 194 -8.71 -15.09 5.54
C HIS A 194 -9.16 -15.76 6.83
N ALA A 195 -10.44 -16.11 6.92
CA ALA A 195 -10.97 -16.89 8.02
C ALA A 195 -10.48 -18.36 7.95
N ALA A 196 -10.48 -18.97 6.77
CA ALA A 196 -9.94 -20.31 6.56
C ALA A 196 -8.45 -20.41 6.93
N THR A 197 -7.65 -19.41 6.52
CA THR A 197 -6.24 -19.34 6.92
C THR A 197 -6.10 -19.15 8.44
N ALA A 198 -6.90 -18.29 9.08
CA ALA A 198 -6.87 -18.10 10.53
C ALA A 198 -7.24 -19.38 11.27
N ALA A 199 -8.29 -20.10 10.85
CA ALA A 199 -8.69 -21.38 11.41
C ALA A 199 -7.54 -22.39 11.44
N ARG A 200 -6.78 -22.47 10.33
CA ARG A 200 -5.60 -23.35 10.23
C ARG A 200 -4.43 -22.87 11.08
N LEU A 201 -4.12 -21.57 11.06
CA LEU A 201 -3.01 -20.97 11.83
C LEU A 201 -3.20 -21.12 13.34
N PHE A 202 -4.44 -21.00 13.82
CA PHE A 202 -4.76 -21.02 15.25
C PHE A 202 -5.39 -22.35 15.70
N GLY A 203 -5.51 -23.34 14.79
CA GLY A 203 -5.97 -24.69 15.12
C GLY A 203 -7.41 -24.74 15.65
N LYS A 204 -8.33 -23.97 15.04
CA LYS A 204 -9.73 -23.87 15.51
C LYS A 204 -10.74 -23.94 14.36
N PRO A 205 -12.01 -24.22 14.64
CA PRO A 205 -13.08 -24.14 13.64
C PRO A 205 -13.23 -22.73 13.04
N ILE A 206 -13.59 -22.65 11.76
CA ILE A 206 -13.67 -21.39 11.01
C ILE A 206 -14.71 -20.41 11.58
N ASP A 207 -15.80 -20.93 12.12
CA ASP A 207 -16.88 -20.16 12.75
C ASP A 207 -16.52 -19.56 14.10
N THR A 208 -15.43 -20.03 14.71
CA THR A 208 -14.89 -19.50 15.98
C THR A 208 -13.74 -18.52 15.80
N VAL A 209 -13.36 -18.22 14.56
CA VAL A 209 -12.29 -17.25 14.25
C VAL A 209 -12.72 -15.84 14.64
N THR A 210 -11.90 -15.20 15.46
CA THR A 210 -12.13 -13.80 15.87
C THR A 210 -11.77 -12.81 14.75
N GLY A 211 -12.30 -11.59 14.82
CA GLY A 211 -11.96 -10.52 13.89
C GLY A 211 -10.46 -10.17 13.88
N ASP A 212 -9.79 -10.26 15.03
CA ASP A 212 -8.35 -10.01 15.14
C ASP A 212 -7.52 -11.12 14.48
N GLU A 213 -7.87 -12.38 14.72
CA GLU A 213 -7.21 -13.51 14.07
C GLU A 213 -7.38 -13.49 12.55
N ARG A 214 -8.58 -13.16 12.08
CA ARG A 214 -8.85 -12.96 10.66
C ARG A 214 -8.01 -11.81 10.08
N ARG A 215 -7.84 -10.71 10.82
CA ARG A 215 -6.99 -9.58 10.45
C ARG A 215 -5.51 -9.97 10.38
N LYS A 216 -5.02 -10.73 11.36
CA LYS A 216 -3.66 -11.29 11.37
C LYS A 216 -3.43 -12.21 10.16
N ALA A 217 -4.34 -13.13 9.91
CA ALA A 217 -4.28 -14.03 8.75
C ALA A 217 -4.34 -13.27 7.42
N LYS A 218 -5.19 -12.25 7.30
CA LYS A 218 -5.24 -11.38 6.11
C LYS A 218 -3.90 -10.70 5.85
N THR A 219 -3.26 -10.19 6.89
CA THR A 219 -1.95 -9.53 6.78
C THR A 219 -0.86 -10.55 6.42
N ALA A 220 -0.93 -11.77 6.96
CA ALA A 220 -0.02 -12.86 6.61
C ALA A 220 -0.21 -13.31 5.16
N ASN A 221 -1.45 -13.56 4.72
CA ASN A 221 -1.78 -13.98 3.35
C ASN A 221 -1.16 -13.07 2.30
N PHE A 222 -1.38 -11.75 2.43
CA PHE A 222 -0.79 -10.79 1.49
C PHE A 222 0.70 -10.59 1.73
N GLY A 223 1.11 -10.52 3.00
CA GLY A 223 2.50 -10.28 3.36
C GLY A 223 3.43 -11.36 2.83
N ILE A 224 3.04 -12.63 2.96
CA ILE A 224 3.85 -13.79 2.53
C ILE A 224 4.00 -13.81 1.01
N ILE A 225 2.93 -13.57 0.25
CA ILE A 225 3.00 -13.43 -1.21
C ILE A 225 4.01 -12.36 -1.63
N TYR A 226 4.11 -11.26 -0.85
CA TYR A 226 5.07 -10.19 -1.10
C TYR A 226 6.44 -10.40 -0.44
N GLY A 227 6.70 -11.58 0.12
CA GLY A 227 7.98 -11.93 0.74
C GLY A 227 8.27 -11.17 2.03
N ILE A 228 7.25 -10.96 2.87
CA ILE A 228 7.41 -10.29 4.15
C ILE A 228 8.30 -11.10 5.09
N SER A 229 9.22 -10.43 5.76
CA SER A 229 10.02 -11.05 6.83
C SER A 229 9.24 -11.08 8.16
N ALA A 230 9.67 -11.92 9.11
CA ALA A 230 9.12 -11.93 10.46
C ALA A 230 9.22 -10.54 11.14
N PHE A 231 10.26 -9.77 10.86
CA PHE A 231 10.36 -8.39 11.32
C PHE A 231 9.29 -7.49 10.68
N GLY A 232 9.12 -7.56 9.36
CA GLY A 232 8.12 -6.77 8.67
C GLY A 232 6.68 -7.10 9.09
N LEU A 233 6.39 -8.39 9.34
CA LEU A 233 5.09 -8.83 9.83
C LEU A 233 4.83 -8.37 11.27
N SER A 234 5.83 -8.48 12.14
CA SER A 234 5.81 -8.00 13.53
C SER A 234 5.46 -6.52 13.60
N GLN A 235 6.10 -5.68 12.76
CA GLN A 235 5.81 -4.23 12.69
C GLN A 235 4.39 -3.94 12.17
N ARG A 236 3.89 -4.70 11.20
CA ARG A 236 2.55 -4.47 10.64
C ARG A 236 1.41 -4.89 11.56
N LEU A 237 1.64 -5.90 12.37
CA LEU A 237 0.63 -6.45 13.27
C LEU A 237 0.76 -5.91 14.71
N ASP A 238 1.85 -5.19 14.99
CA ASP A 238 2.22 -4.75 16.35
C ASP A 238 2.28 -5.91 17.34
N ILE A 239 3.00 -6.98 16.94
CA ILE A 239 3.17 -8.21 17.72
C ILE A 239 4.66 -8.53 17.90
N PRO A 240 5.04 -9.35 18.90
CA PRO A 240 6.41 -9.81 19.07
C PRO A 240 6.93 -10.52 17.82
N ARG A 241 8.22 -10.33 17.50
CA ARG A 241 8.87 -10.98 16.34
C ARG A 241 8.77 -12.52 16.40
N LYS A 242 8.74 -13.10 17.58
CA LYS A 242 8.56 -14.55 17.78
C LYS A 242 7.20 -15.00 17.26
N GLU A 243 6.12 -14.31 17.68
CA GLU A 243 4.76 -14.59 17.21
C GLU A 243 4.63 -14.41 15.69
N ALA A 244 5.22 -13.35 15.13
CA ALA A 244 5.24 -13.15 13.69
C ALA A 244 5.95 -14.30 12.94
N LYS A 245 7.02 -14.84 13.51
CA LYS A 245 7.72 -16.02 12.95
C LYS A 245 6.83 -17.25 13.01
N GLU A 246 6.17 -17.50 14.14
CA GLU A 246 5.25 -18.64 14.32
C GLU A 246 4.07 -18.55 13.32
N ILE A 247 3.53 -17.35 13.06
CA ILE A 247 2.50 -17.14 12.03
C ILE A 247 3.01 -17.52 10.63
N ILE A 248 4.22 -17.10 10.25
CA ILE A 248 4.79 -17.44 8.94
C ILE A 248 5.05 -18.95 8.82
N GLU A 249 5.62 -19.58 9.86
CA GLU A 249 5.87 -21.02 9.88
C GLU A 249 4.57 -21.82 9.83
N GLY A 250 3.56 -21.41 10.60
CA GLY A 250 2.23 -22.02 10.58
C GLY A 250 1.52 -21.86 9.24
N TYR A 251 1.70 -20.73 8.56
CA TYR A 251 1.19 -20.51 7.20
C TYR A 251 1.78 -21.54 6.21
N PHE A 252 3.10 -21.71 6.21
CA PHE A 252 3.75 -22.66 5.33
C PHE A 252 3.49 -24.13 5.72
N ALA A 253 3.23 -24.41 7.00
CA ALA A 253 2.78 -25.72 7.43
C ALA A 253 1.34 -26.02 6.94
N SER A 254 0.49 -24.99 6.89
CA SER A 254 -0.89 -25.09 6.39
C SER A 254 -0.98 -25.16 4.87
N TYR A 255 -0.03 -24.55 4.17
CA TYR A 255 0.04 -24.47 2.71
C TYR A 255 1.45 -24.85 2.20
N PRO A 256 1.85 -26.11 2.30
CA PRO A 256 3.23 -26.54 2.00
C PRO A 256 3.62 -26.33 0.54
N LYS A 257 2.69 -26.52 -0.40
CA LYS A 257 2.95 -26.33 -1.83
C LYS A 257 3.17 -24.86 -2.20
N VAL A 258 2.63 -23.92 -1.41
CA VAL A 258 2.95 -22.49 -1.58
C VAL A 258 4.44 -22.25 -1.29
N LYS A 259 4.98 -22.83 -0.22
CA LYS A 259 6.40 -22.73 0.11
C LYS A 259 7.28 -23.32 -0.99
N GLU A 260 6.98 -24.53 -1.42
CA GLU A 260 7.69 -25.22 -2.50
C GLU A 260 7.70 -24.41 -3.80
N TYR A 261 6.56 -23.85 -4.17
CA TYR A 261 6.45 -22.96 -5.33
C TYR A 261 7.34 -21.74 -5.20
N MET A 262 7.34 -21.05 -4.05
CA MET A 262 8.15 -19.86 -3.82
C MET A 262 9.64 -20.17 -3.90
N GLU A 263 10.09 -21.26 -3.33
CA GLU A 263 11.49 -21.73 -3.38
C GLU A 263 11.90 -22.08 -4.82
N HIS A 264 11.08 -22.90 -5.50
CA HIS A 264 11.33 -23.31 -6.89
C HIS A 264 11.38 -22.12 -7.87
N VAL A 265 10.49 -21.14 -7.73
CA VAL A 265 10.48 -19.95 -8.60
C VAL A 265 11.76 -19.13 -8.45
N VAL A 266 12.30 -19.03 -7.23
CA VAL A 266 13.57 -18.32 -6.98
C VAL A 266 14.75 -19.10 -7.54
N GLU A 267 14.80 -20.42 -7.36
CA GLU A 267 15.86 -21.27 -7.93
C GLU A 267 15.88 -21.16 -9.45
N ARG A 268 14.73 -21.34 -10.09
CA ARG A 268 14.62 -21.19 -11.53
C ARG A 268 15.01 -19.80 -12.02
N ALA A 269 14.62 -18.75 -11.28
CA ALA A 269 15.02 -17.38 -11.62
C ALA A 269 16.54 -17.18 -11.57
N ARG A 270 17.25 -17.85 -10.65
CA ARG A 270 18.74 -17.83 -10.60
C ARG A 270 19.38 -18.50 -11.81
N GLU A 271 18.75 -19.55 -12.35
CA GLU A 271 19.26 -20.26 -13.53
C GLU A 271 19.06 -19.46 -14.81
N VAL A 272 17.85 -18.92 -15.03
CA VAL A 272 17.45 -18.34 -16.31
C VAL A 272 17.48 -16.79 -16.35
N GLY A 273 17.58 -16.13 -15.19
CA GLY A 273 17.64 -14.68 -15.06
C GLY A 273 16.30 -13.94 -15.17
N TYR A 274 15.18 -14.66 -15.28
CA TYR A 274 13.85 -14.07 -15.37
C TYR A 274 12.75 -14.98 -14.80
N VAL A 275 11.56 -14.41 -14.59
CA VAL A 275 10.33 -15.15 -14.29
C VAL A 275 9.25 -14.78 -15.32
N THR A 276 8.19 -15.60 -15.40
CA THR A 276 7.11 -15.42 -16.39
C THR A 276 5.74 -15.35 -15.72
N THR A 277 4.82 -14.61 -16.34
CA THR A 277 3.39 -14.70 -16.05
C THR A 277 2.81 -15.98 -16.66
N ILE A 278 1.55 -16.33 -16.30
CA ILE A 278 0.82 -17.45 -16.92
C ILE A 278 0.63 -17.27 -18.44
N PHE A 279 0.71 -16.03 -18.95
CA PHE A 279 0.65 -15.71 -20.38
C PHE A 279 2.05 -15.60 -21.03
N GLY A 280 3.12 -15.99 -20.33
CA GLY A 280 4.49 -16.02 -20.88
C GLY A 280 5.21 -14.68 -20.91
N ARG A 281 4.65 -13.59 -20.37
CA ARG A 281 5.35 -12.30 -20.29
C ARG A 281 6.50 -12.39 -19.31
N ARG A 282 7.71 -12.03 -19.72
CA ARG A 282 8.94 -12.14 -18.94
C ARG A 282 9.20 -10.89 -18.10
N ARG A 283 9.72 -11.11 -16.89
CA ARG A 283 10.36 -10.09 -16.07
C ARG A 283 11.78 -10.50 -15.76
N TYR A 284 12.74 -9.75 -16.26
CA TYR A 284 14.18 -9.97 -16.01
C TYR A 284 14.55 -9.51 -14.59
N LEU A 285 15.45 -10.25 -13.96
CA LEU A 285 15.88 -10.08 -12.57
C LEU A 285 17.41 -9.97 -12.52
N ASN A 286 17.94 -8.84 -12.98
CA ASN A 286 19.37 -8.63 -13.14
C ASN A 286 20.19 -8.83 -11.84
N ASP A 287 19.56 -8.56 -10.68
CA ASP A 287 20.21 -8.65 -9.38
C ASP A 287 20.01 -10.00 -8.67
N ILE A 288 19.42 -11.02 -9.32
CA ILE A 288 19.09 -12.30 -8.68
C ILE A 288 20.33 -13.05 -8.18
N ALA A 289 21.48 -12.87 -8.87
CA ALA A 289 22.79 -13.43 -8.50
C ALA A 289 23.73 -12.40 -7.86
N SER A 290 23.23 -11.23 -7.44
CA SER A 290 24.05 -10.15 -6.88
C SER A 290 24.76 -10.58 -5.59
N ARG A 291 26.03 -10.19 -5.45
CA ARG A 291 26.79 -10.35 -4.19
C ARG A 291 26.23 -9.45 -3.07
N ASN A 292 25.58 -8.35 -3.42
CA ASN A 292 24.92 -7.49 -2.46
C ASN A 292 23.63 -8.18 -1.96
N ALA A 293 23.63 -8.57 -0.68
CA ALA A 293 22.50 -9.28 -0.06
C ALA A 293 21.18 -8.51 -0.11
N VAL A 294 21.22 -7.17 -0.05
CA VAL A 294 20.01 -6.33 -0.13
C VAL A 294 19.42 -6.36 -1.54
N ALA A 295 20.28 -6.17 -2.58
CA ALA A 295 19.84 -6.23 -3.97
C ALA A 295 19.33 -7.63 -4.34
N ARG A 296 20.05 -8.68 -3.95
CA ARG A 296 19.65 -10.07 -4.15
C ARG A 296 18.30 -10.37 -3.46
N GLY A 297 18.13 -10.03 -2.20
CA GLY A 297 16.87 -10.25 -1.48
C GLY A 297 15.69 -9.50 -2.09
N LEU A 298 15.92 -8.33 -2.67
CA LEU A 298 14.89 -7.62 -3.43
C LEU A 298 14.53 -8.37 -4.73
N ALA A 299 15.53 -8.88 -5.44
CA ALA A 299 15.32 -9.66 -6.66
C ALA A 299 14.60 -10.99 -6.39
N GLU A 300 14.90 -11.67 -5.29
CA GLU A 300 14.21 -12.89 -4.83
C GLU A 300 12.73 -12.62 -4.52
N ARG A 301 12.43 -11.55 -3.79
CA ARG A 301 11.04 -11.12 -3.58
C ARG A 301 10.33 -10.78 -4.89
N ASN A 302 11.02 -10.13 -5.80
CA ASN A 302 10.48 -9.84 -7.13
C ASN A 302 10.24 -11.12 -7.95
N ALA A 303 11.05 -12.17 -7.78
CA ALA A 303 10.88 -13.45 -8.43
C ALA A 303 9.55 -14.11 -8.04
N VAL A 304 9.19 -14.07 -6.76
CA VAL A 304 7.91 -14.59 -6.26
C VAL A 304 6.72 -13.73 -6.70
N ASN A 305 6.86 -12.40 -6.56
CA ASN A 305 5.77 -11.47 -6.81
C ASN A 305 5.39 -11.31 -8.29
N ALA A 306 6.37 -11.30 -9.17
CA ALA A 306 6.14 -10.92 -10.56
C ALA A 306 5.25 -11.90 -11.34
N PRO A 307 5.32 -13.22 -11.17
CA PRO A 307 4.37 -14.14 -11.79
C PRO A 307 2.93 -13.87 -11.35
N ILE A 308 2.70 -13.58 -10.07
CA ILE A 308 1.38 -13.37 -9.49
C ILE A 308 0.81 -12.02 -9.91
N GLN A 309 1.50 -10.93 -9.57
CA GLN A 309 1.04 -9.58 -9.92
C GLN A 309 0.97 -9.35 -11.43
N GLY A 310 1.94 -9.93 -12.16
CA GLY A 310 1.98 -9.84 -13.60
C GLY A 310 0.81 -10.59 -14.26
N SER A 311 0.51 -11.78 -13.80
CA SER A 311 -0.64 -12.55 -14.30
C SER A 311 -1.96 -11.86 -13.98
N ALA A 312 -2.11 -11.29 -12.79
CA ALA A 312 -3.27 -10.48 -12.43
C ALA A 312 -3.44 -9.27 -13.36
N ALA A 313 -2.33 -8.59 -13.69
CA ALA A 313 -2.35 -7.46 -14.62
C ALA A 313 -2.70 -7.88 -16.06
N ASP A 314 -2.21 -9.03 -16.49
CA ASP A 314 -2.51 -9.58 -17.82
C ASP A 314 -3.99 -9.97 -17.91
N ILE A 315 -4.55 -10.66 -16.91
CA ILE A 315 -5.99 -11.00 -16.82
C ILE A 315 -6.83 -9.73 -16.89
N MET A 316 -6.47 -8.70 -16.11
CA MET A 316 -7.21 -7.44 -16.08
C MET A 316 -7.21 -6.77 -17.46
N LYS A 317 -6.07 -6.72 -18.15
CA LYS A 317 -5.97 -6.13 -19.50
C LYS A 317 -6.80 -6.90 -20.53
N ILE A 318 -6.80 -8.22 -20.47
CA ILE A 318 -7.62 -9.06 -21.33
C ILE A 318 -9.10 -8.80 -21.07
N ALA A 319 -9.52 -8.77 -19.80
CA ALA A 319 -10.91 -8.48 -19.45
C ALA A 319 -11.39 -7.07 -19.83
N MET A 320 -10.49 -6.10 -19.90
CA MET A 320 -10.82 -4.74 -20.36
C MET A 320 -10.98 -4.64 -21.89
N VAL A 321 -10.47 -5.59 -22.63
CA VAL A 321 -10.60 -5.64 -24.10
C VAL A 321 -11.90 -6.34 -24.53
N HIS A 322 -12.34 -7.34 -23.77
CA HIS A 322 -13.59 -8.08 -24.00
C HIS A 322 -14.79 -7.39 -23.36
#